data_d3589b0478048127237e99f667c8f452
#
_entry.id   d3589b0478048127237e99f667c8f452
#
_cell.length_a   1.000
_cell.length_b   1.000
_cell.length_c   1.000
_cell.angle_alpha   90.00
_cell.angle_beta   90.00
_cell.angle_gamma   90.00
#
_symmetry.space_group_name_H-M   'P 1'
#
loop_
_entity.id
_entity.type
_entity.pdbx_description
1 polymer ?
#
loop_
_entity_poly.entity_id
_entity_poly.type
_entity_poly.pdbx_seq_one_letter_code
_entity_poly.pdbx_strand_id
1 'polypeptide(L)'
;HDLIKSVIKPNISEKGELIAARLAAVVAVCVAGYFGINPPGFVAATVALAFGLAAASFFPAIILGVFYKKMNKEGAISGMVIGILSMLFYMTKFKFGWFGGGTKADWWFGISPEGFGTVAMILNFVVSIVIMKFTPEPPIGVQEIVENIRIPSGAGEATH
;
A
#
# COMPACT_ATOMS: atom_id res chain seq x y z
N HIS A 1 6.98 -14.49 -3.75
CA HIS A 1 8.39 -14.67 -4.08
C HIS A 1 9.26 -14.10 -2.95
N ASP A 2 9.33 -12.81 -2.80
CA ASP A 2 10.26 -12.12 -1.89
C ASP A 2 10.06 -12.46 -0.42
N LEU A 3 8.80 -12.60 0.03
CA LEU A 3 8.48 -12.95 1.41
C LEU A 3 8.94 -14.37 1.77
N ILE A 4 8.81 -15.32 0.85
CA ILE A 4 9.24 -16.70 1.08
C ILE A 4 10.77 -16.77 1.11
N LYS A 5 11.45 -16.12 0.18
CA LYS A 5 12.90 -16.17 0.04
C LYS A 5 13.64 -15.33 1.09
N SER A 6 13.12 -14.15 1.44
CA SER A 6 13.81 -13.25 2.38
C SER A 6 13.46 -13.50 3.84
N VAL A 7 12.25 -14.01 4.15
CA VAL A 7 11.75 -14.11 5.53
C VAL A 7 11.56 -15.55 5.98
N ILE A 8 10.92 -16.41 5.17
CA ILE A 8 10.47 -17.73 5.62
C ILE A 8 11.55 -18.81 5.38
N LYS A 9 12.16 -18.83 4.19
CA LYS A 9 13.11 -19.87 3.81
C LYS A 9 14.17 -19.36 2.83
N PRO A 10 15.27 -18.74 3.33
CA PRO A 10 16.30 -18.12 2.49
C PRO A 10 16.98 -19.09 1.50
N ASN A 11 17.04 -20.38 1.84
CA ASN A 11 17.68 -21.44 1.06
C ASN A 11 16.67 -22.30 0.27
N ILE A 12 15.55 -21.74 -0.16
CA ILE A 12 14.58 -22.46 -0.98
C ILE A 12 15.18 -22.71 -2.39
N SER A 13 15.01 -23.92 -2.92
CA SER A 13 15.43 -24.23 -4.30
C SER A 13 14.53 -23.52 -5.31
N GLU A 14 15.05 -23.22 -6.51
CA GLU A 14 14.27 -22.58 -7.59
C GLU A 14 12.97 -23.35 -7.92
N LYS A 15 13.01 -24.69 -7.88
CA LYS A 15 11.80 -25.51 -8.04
C LYS A 15 10.80 -25.32 -6.91
N GLY A 16 11.27 -25.23 -5.67
CA GLY A 16 10.43 -24.98 -4.51
C GLY A 16 9.77 -23.61 -4.55
N GLU A 17 10.50 -22.59 -4.98
CA GLU A 17 10.03 -21.24 -5.19
C GLU A 17 8.92 -21.18 -6.25
N LEU A 18 9.13 -21.87 -7.38
CA LEU A 18 8.14 -21.96 -8.46
C LEU A 18 6.86 -22.68 -8.00
N ILE A 19 6.98 -23.75 -7.22
CA ILE A 19 5.83 -24.48 -6.65
C ILE A 19 5.07 -23.58 -5.68
N ALA A 20 5.77 -22.87 -4.80
CA ALA A 20 5.15 -21.95 -3.86
C ALA A 20 4.39 -20.81 -4.57
N ALA A 21 4.98 -20.24 -5.63
CA ALA A 21 4.32 -19.21 -6.45
C ALA A 21 3.06 -19.76 -7.14
N ARG A 22 3.12 -20.99 -7.70
CA ARG A 22 1.96 -21.64 -8.33
C ARG A 22 0.85 -21.93 -7.32
N LEU A 23 1.19 -22.44 -6.14
CA LEU A 23 0.22 -22.69 -5.08
C LEU A 23 -0.45 -21.39 -4.61
N ALA A 24 0.32 -20.33 -4.42
CA ALA A 24 -0.22 -19.03 -4.07
C ALA A 24 -1.17 -18.50 -5.15
N ALA A 25 -0.81 -18.66 -6.44
CA ALA A 25 -1.68 -18.28 -7.55
C ALA A 25 -2.99 -19.10 -7.57
N VAL A 26 -2.92 -20.41 -7.36
CA VAL A 26 -4.10 -21.28 -7.29
C VAL A 26 -5.03 -20.84 -6.14
N VAL A 27 -4.48 -20.61 -4.94
CA VAL A 27 -5.27 -20.12 -3.81
C VAL A 27 -5.91 -18.77 -4.12
N ALA A 28 -5.16 -17.82 -4.71
CA ALA A 28 -5.69 -16.52 -5.09
C ALA A 28 -6.84 -16.63 -6.10
N VAL A 29 -6.69 -17.49 -7.12
CA VAL A 29 -7.73 -17.73 -8.13
C VAL A 29 -8.97 -18.39 -7.51
N CYS A 30 -8.81 -19.36 -6.61
CA CYS A 30 -9.94 -19.99 -5.91
C CYS A 30 -10.70 -18.96 -5.04
N VAL A 31 -9.99 -18.13 -4.29
CA VAL A 31 -10.60 -17.07 -3.48
C VAL A 31 -11.30 -16.04 -4.36
N ALA A 32 -10.67 -15.60 -5.44
CA ALA A 32 -11.28 -14.67 -6.40
C ALA A 32 -12.52 -15.27 -7.06
N GLY A 33 -12.47 -16.56 -7.46
CA GLY A 33 -13.61 -17.28 -8.01
C GLY A 33 -14.78 -17.41 -7.04
N TYR A 34 -14.48 -17.71 -5.77
CA TYR A 34 -15.52 -17.75 -4.72
C TYR A 34 -16.22 -16.41 -4.56
N PHE A 35 -15.48 -15.30 -4.49
CA PHE A 35 -16.06 -13.95 -4.42
C PHE A 35 -16.69 -13.49 -5.73
N GLY A 36 -16.28 -14.04 -6.86
CA GLY A 36 -16.94 -13.79 -8.15
C GLY A 36 -18.34 -14.41 -8.23
N ILE A 37 -18.51 -15.59 -7.62
CA ILE A 37 -19.82 -16.30 -7.56
C ILE A 37 -20.69 -15.75 -6.41
N ASN A 38 -20.05 -15.40 -5.27
CA ASN A 38 -20.71 -14.90 -4.06
C ASN A 38 -20.20 -13.48 -3.73
N PRO A 39 -20.56 -12.46 -4.50
CA PRO A 39 -20.03 -11.11 -4.27
C PRO A 39 -20.51 -10.57 -2.91
N PRO A 40 -19.63 -10.01 -2.07
CA PRO A 40 -20.03 -9.40 -0.80
C PRO A 40 -20.68 -8.05 -1.03
N GLY A 41 -21.91 -8.05 -1.54
CA GLY A 41 -22.66 -6.85 -1.88
C GLY A 41 -22.40 -6.32 -3.29
N PHE A 42 -22.56 -5.00 -3.48
CA PHE A 42 -22.40 -4.36 -4.79
C PHE A 42 -20.94 -4.37 -5.25
N VAL A 43 -20.67 -4.96 -6.42
CA VAL A 43 -19.30 -5.17 -6.92
C VAL A 43 -18.46 -3.87 -6.99
N ALA A 44 -19.05 -2.77 -7.44
CA ALA A 44 -18.35 -1.49 -7.51
C ALA A 44 -17.91 -0.98 -6.12
N ALA A 45 -18.69 -1.23 -5.07
CA ALA A 45 -18.29 -0.88 -3.70
C ALA A 45 -17.08 -1.71 -3.23
N THR A 46 -17.06 -3.01 -3.55
CA THR A 46 -15.93 -3.90 -3.24
C THR A 46 -14.65 -3.45 -3.96
N VAL A 47 -14.78 -3.08 -5.24
CA VAL A 47 -13.67 -2.55 -6.03
C VAL A 47 -13.16 -1.22 -5.46
N ALA A 48 -14.07 -0.32 -5.08
CA ALA A 48 -13.70 0.96 -4.44
C ALA A 48 -12.95 0.76 -3.12
N LEU A 49 -13.35 -0.22 -2.30
CA LEU A 49 -12.62 -0.58 -1.08
C LEU A 49 -11.20 -1.11 -1.37
N ALA A 50 -11.05 -1.94 -2.40
CA ALA A 50 -9.75 -2.46 -2.82
C ALA A 50 -8.82 -1.34 -3.30
N PHE A 51 -9.31 -0.43 -4.15
CA PHE A 51 -8.55 0.75 -4.57
C PHE A 51 -8.27 1.71 -3.41
N GLY A 52 -9.21 1.90 -2.50
CA GLY A 52 -9.02 2.68 -1.28
C GLY A 52 -7.89 2.13 -0.41
N LEU A 53 -7.84 0.80 -0.25
CA LEU A 53 -6.77 0.12 0.49
C LEU A 53 -5.40 0.29 -0.20
N ALA A 54 -5.34 0.15 -1.52
CA ALA A 54 -4.13 0.36 -2.31
C ALA A 54 -3.66 1.82 -2.22
N ALA A 55 -4.58 2.78 -2.35
CA ALA A 55 -4.28 4.20 -2.22
C ALA A 55 -3.78 4.56 -0.81
N ALA A 56 -4.39 4.00 0.22
CA ALA A 56 -3.99 4.21 1.61
C ALA A 56 -2.61 3.60 1.94
N SER A 57 -2.17 2.57 1.23
CA SER A 57 -0.91 1.86 1.50
C SER A 57 0.24 2.30 0.60
N PHE A 58 0.19 1.98 -0.68
CA PHE A 58 1.33 2.08 -1.59
C PHE A 58 1.51 3.45 -2.23
N PHE A 59 0.42 4.15 -2.53
CA PHE A 59 0.50 5.38 -3.33
C PHE A 59 1.39 6.45 -2.70
N PRO A 60 1.26 6.80 -1.40
CA PRO A 60 2.15 7.77 -0.77
C PRO A 60 3.61 7.34 -0.76
N ALA A 61 3.88 6.06 -0.49
CA ALA A 61 5.24 5.54 -0.45
C ALA A 61 5.91 5.60 -1.82
N ILE A 62 5.19 5.29 -2.89
CA ILE A 62 5.69 5.38 -4.27
C ILE A 62 5.95 6.84 -4.65
N ILE A 63 4.98 7.73 -4.42
CA ILE A 63 5.13 9.16 -4.76
C ILE A 63 6.30 9.78 -4.00
N LEU A 64 6.36 9.60 -2.69
CA LEU A 64 7.45 10.15 -1.89
C LEU A 64 8.80 9.50 -2.25
N GLY A 65 8.83 8.18 -2.49
CA GLY A 65 10.06 7.49 -2.87
C GLY A 65 10.61 7.91 -4.24
N VAL A 66 9.76 8.24 -5.20
CA VAL A 66 10.18 8.70 -6.53
C VAL A 66 10.50 10.18 -6.57
N PHE A 67 9.73 11.02 -5.87
CA PHE A 67 9.83 12.47 -6.01
C PHE A 67 10.59 13.16 -4.88
N TYR A 68 10.83 12.48 -3.76
CA TYR A 68 11.50 13.08 -2.60
C TYR A 68 12.72 12.26 -2.17
N LYS A 69 13.92 12.73 -2.52
CA LYS A 69 15.21 12.05 -2.30
C LYS A 69 15.56 11.73 -0.83
N LYS A 70 14.95 12.45 0.11
CA LYS A 70 15.15 12.22 1.55
C LYS A 70 14.20 11.18 2.15
N MET A 71 13.30 10.61 1.32
CA MET A 71 12.39 9.58 1.79
C MET A 71 13.17 8.34 2.23
N ASN A 72 12.99 7.97 3.50
CA ASN A 72 13.65 6.81 4.09
C ASN A 72 12.68 5.65 4.31
N LYS A 73 13.22 4.47 4.57
CA LYS A 73 12.42 3.24 4.77
C LYS A 73 11.49 3.33 5.99
N GLU A 74 11.96 3.99 7.06
CA GLU A 74 11.21 4.14 8.31
C GLU A 74 9.94 4.97 8.09
N GLY A 75 10.04 6.08 7.38
CA GLY A 75 8.91 6.90 7.00
C GLY A 75 7.94 6.16 6.09
N ALA A 76 8.44 5.47 5.05
CA ALA A 76 7.61 4.69 4.13
C ALA A 76 6.83 3.58 4.85
N ILE A 77 7.51 2.76 5.65
CA ILE A 77 6.90 1.64 6.37
C ILE A 77 5.86 2.16 7.37
N SER A 78 6.19 3.17 8.16
CA SER A 78 5.28 3.74 9.16
C SER A 78 4.01 4.30 8.52
N GLY A 79 4.16 5.05 7.43
CA GLY A 79 3.03 5.58 6.68
C GLY A 79 2.14 4.49 6.10
N MET A 80 2.73 3.47 5.46
CA MET A 80 1.99 2.33 4.91
C MET A 80 1.23 1.57 6.01
N VAL A 81 1.88 1.28 7.13
CA VAL A 81 1.25 0.57 8.25
C VAL A 81 0.06 1.35 8.80
N ILE A 82 0.22 2.63 9.07
CA ILE A 82 -0.87 3.47 9.59
C ILE A 82 -1.99 3.62 8.56
N GLY A 83 -1.66 3.82 7.28
CA GLY A 83 -2.64 3.90 6.20
C GLY A 83 -3.48 2.62 6.09
N ILE A 84 -2.84 1.45 6.06
CA ILE A 84 -3.53 0.15 6.02
C ILE A 84 -4.39 -0.06 7.26
N LEU A 85 -3.82 0.13 8.45
CA LEU A 85 -4.53 -0.12 9.70
C LEU A 85 -5.75 0.80 9.86
N SER A 86 -5.62 2.08 9.52
CA SER A 86 -6.75 3.02 9.57
C SER A 86 -7.86 2.63 8.60
N MET A 87 -7.51 2.23 7.37
CA MET A 87 -8.48 1.77 6.38
C MET A 87 -9.16 0.47 6.81
N LEU A 88 -8.40 -0.53 7.27
CA LEU A 88 -8.94 -1.79 7.77
C LEU A 88 -9.85 -1.59 8.98
N PHE A 89 -9.44 -0.75 9.93
CA PHE A 89 -10.26 -0.42 11.09
C PHE A 89 -11.59 0.20 10.66
N TYR A 90 -11.56 1.16 9.74
CA TYR A 90 -12.77 1.81 9.24
C TYR A 90 -13.70 0.82 8.52
N MET A 91 -13.13 -0.05 7.68
CA MET A 91 -13.88 -1.10 6.98
C MET A 91 -14.53 -2.08 7.97
N THR A 92 -13.76 -2.60 8.94
CA THR A 92 -14.28 -3.59 9.90
C THR A 92 -15.38 -3.01 10.77
N LYS A 93 -15.25 -1.74 11.16
CA LYS A 93 -16.25 -1.07 11.98
C LYS A 93 -17.53 -0.75 11.20
N PHE A 94 -17.43 -0.12 10.03
CA PHE A 94 -18.59 0.48 9.36
C PHE A 94 -19.12 -0.33 8.18
N LYS A 95 -18.32 -1.17 7.54
CA LYS A 95 -18.78 -2.06 6.46
C LYS A 95 -19.22 -3.40 6.99
N PHE A 96 -18.42 -3.99 7.90
CA PHE A 96 -18.71 -5.31 8.47
C PHE A 96 -19.44 -5.24 9.82
N GLY A 97 -19.55 -4.07 10.45
CA GLY A 97 -20.30 -3.87 11.70
C GLY A 97 -19.73 -4.58 12.94
N TRP A 98 -18.45 -5.00 12.92
CA TRP A 98 -17.86 -5.82 13.98
C TRP A 98 -17.79 -5.13 15.35
N PHE A 99 -17.80 -3.82 15.39
CA PHE A 99 -17.69 -3.04 16.63
C PHE A 99 -18.93 -2.15 16.89
N GLY A 100 -20.11 -2.59 16.44
CA GLY A 100 -21.34 -1.86 16.69
C GLY A 100 -21.46 -0.56 15.89
N GLY A 101 -20.96 -0.54 14.68
CA GLY A 101 -21.20 0.50 13.68
C GLY A 101 -21.79 -0.16 12.43
N GLY A 102 -22.32 0.57 11.49
CA GLY A 102 -22.79 0.00 10.22
C GLY A 102 -23.90 0.79 9.56
N THR A 103 -24.44 1.79 10.24
CA THR A 103 -25.41 2.70 9.64
C THR A 103 -24.71 3.96 9.11
N LYS A 104 -25.30 4.60 8.12
CA LYS A 104 -24.77 5.86 7.57
C LYS A 104 -24.68 6.99 8.62
N ALA A 105 -25.47 6.91 9.67
CA ALA A 105 -25.47 7.88 10.77
C ALA A 105 -24.18 7.79 11.62
N ASP A 106 -23.55 6.63 11.65
CA ASP A 106 -22.34 6.37 12.45
C ASP A 106 -21.03 6.77 11.72
N TRP A 107 -21.09 7.08 10.44
CA TRP A 107 -19.91 7.40 9.63
C TRP A 107 -19.24 8.68 10.09
N TRP A 108 -17.94 8.63 10.29
CA TRP A 108 -17.16 9.80 10.68
C TRP A 108 -17.20 10.86 9.57
N PHE A 109 -17.68 12.05 9.91
CA PHE A 109 -17.87 13.16 8.98
C PHE A 109 -18.73 12.82 7.74
N GLY A 110 -19.59 11.80 7.83
CA GLY A 110 -20.42 11.34 6.71
C GLY A 110 -19.64 10.62 5.59
N ILE A 111 -18.38 10.24 5.83
CA ILE A 111 -17.54 9.58 4.82
C ILE A 111 -17.86 8.09 4.81
N SER A 112 -18.27 7.58 3.64
CA SER A 112 -18.51 6.14 3.47
C SER A 112 -17.24 5.31 3.60
N PRO A 113 -17.32 4.02 3.97
CA PRO A 113 -16.16 3.13 3.97
C PRO A 113 -15.41 3.10 2.64
N GLU A 114 -16.12 3.21 1.52
CA GLU A 114 -15.54 3.27 0.18
C GLU A 114 -14.76 4.56 -0.08
N GLY A 115 -15.19 5.68 0.52
CA GLY A 115 -14.52 6.98 0.39
C GLY A 115 -13.38 7.20 1.39
N PHE A 116 -13.31 6.41 2.47
CA PHE A 116 -12.32 6.60 3.53
C PHE A 116 -10.87 6.36 3.08
N GLY A 117 -10.67 5.65 1.96
CA GLY A 117 -9.34 5.44 1.37
C GLY A 117 -8.57 6.73 1.13
N THR A 118 -9.24 7.82 0.77
CA THR A 118 -8.62 9.15 0.61
C THR A 118 -8.11 9.72 1.93
N VAL A 119 -8.88 9.57 3.00
CA VAL A 119 -8.47 10.03 4.34
C VAL A 119 -7.27 9.22 4.83
N ALA A 120 -7.32 7.89 4.69
CA ALA A 120 -6.23 7.01 5.06
C ALA A 120 -4.95 7.27 4.23
N MET A 121 -5.10 7.61 2.95
CA MET A 121 -4.00 8.03 2.08
C MET A 121 -3.35 9.33 2.58
N ILE A 122 -4.14 10.35 2.91
CA ILE A 122 -3.61 11.61 3.46
C ILE A 122 -2.91 11.35 4.79
N LEU A 123 -3.48 10.52 5.65
CA LEU A 123 -2.86 10.13 6.91
C LEU A 123 -1.51 9.45 6.70
N ASN A 124 -1.42 8.55 5.72
CA ASN A 124 -0.15 7.91 5.32
C ASN A 124 0.88 8.96 4.89
N PHE A 125 0.51 9.94 4.01
CA PHE A 125 1.41 11.01 3.61
C PHE A 125 1.94 11.79 4.82
N VAL A 126 1.05 12.20 5.72
CA VAL A 126 1.42 12.97 6.91
C VAL A 126 2.38 12.17 7.80
N VAL A 127 2.05 10.92 8.11
CA VAL A 127 2.89 10.07 8.96
C VAL A 127 4.24 9.80 8.30
N SER A 128 4.27 9.49 7.00
CA SER A 128 5.51 9.28 6.25
C SER A 128 6.44 10.50 6.34
N ILE A 129 5.90 11.70 6.11
CA ILE A 129 6.67 12.95 6.13
C ILE A 129 7.14 13.28 7.54
N VAL A 130 6.30 13.05 8.55
CA VAL A 130 6.67 13.32 9.94
C VAL A 130 7.79 12.37 10.40
N ILE A 131 7.59 11.06 10.23
CA ILE A 131 8.57 10.06 10.67
C ILE A 131 9.91 10.24 9.94
N MET A 132 9.87 10.47 8.62
CA MET A 132 11.08 10.73 7.84
C MET A 132 11.92 11.90 8.40
N LYS A 133 11.30 12.95 8.95
CA LYS A 133 12.03 14.10 9.55
C LYS A 133 12.72 13.76 10.86
N PHE A 134 12.25 12.73 11.57
CA PHE A 134 12.80 12.30 12.87
C PHE A 134 13.73 11.09 12.74
N THR A 135 13.92 10.56 11.54
CA THR A 135 14.73 9.37 11.29
C THR A 135 15.90 9.69 10.34
N PRO A 136 16.98 8.91 10.36
CA PRO A 136 18.17 9.19 9.54
C PRO A 136 17.85 9.26 8.04
N GLU A 137 18.50 10.19 7.34
CA GLU A 137 18.38 10.30 5.89
C GLU A 137 18.89 9.01 5.20
N PRO A 138 18.35 8.66 4.01
CA PRO A 138 18.85 7.52 3.26
C PRO A 138 20.30 7.74 2.80
N PRO A 139 21.06 6.66 2.54
CA PRO A 139 22.44 6.76 2.04
C PRO A 139 22.53 7.61 0.77
N ILE A 140 23.64 8.32 0.59
CA ILE A 140 23.87 9.25 -0.54
C ILE A 140 23.63 8.55 -1.89
N GLY A 141 24.10 7.31 -2.05
CA GLY A 141 23.88 6.55 -3.30
C GLY A 141 22.39 6.31 -3.63
N VAL A 142 21.51 6.19 -2.64
CA VAL A 142 20.06 6.08 -2.85
C VAL A 142 19.48 7.43 -3.29
N GLN A 143 19.95 8.53 -2.69
CA GLN A 143 19.53 9.88 -3.05
C GLN A 143 19.92 10.21 -4.50
N GLU A 144 21.12 9.84 -4.93
CA GLU A 144 21.60 9.99 -6.31
C GLU A 144 20.75 9.18 -7.30
N ILE A 145 20.37 7.94 -6.96
CA ILE A 145 19.47 7.14 -7.80
C ILE A 145 18.14 7.86 -8.00
N VAL A 146 17.55 8.41 -6.93
CA VAL A 146 16.25 9.12 -7.00
C VAL A 146 16.37 10.41 -7.85
N GLU A 147 17.51 11.09 -7.82
CA GLU A 147 17.76 12.24 -8.70
C GLU A 147 17.91 11.83 -10.16
N ASN A 148 18.71 10.80 -10.42
CA ASN A 148 19.07 10.38 -11.77
C ASN A 148 17.97 9.62 -12.50
N ILE A 149 17.07 8.91 -11.80
CA ILE A 149 16.00 8.11 -12.42
C ILE A 149 15.03 8.94 -13.28
N ARG A 150 15.00 10.25 -13.06
CA ARG A 150 14.14 11.19 -13.79
C ARG A 150 14.84 11.87 -14.96
N ILE A 151 16.15 11.69 -15.10
CA ILE A 151 16.93 12.25 -16.20
C ILE A 151 16.89 11.25 -17.34
N PRO A 152 16.30 11.59 -18.52
CA PRO A 152 16.32 10.69 -19.67
C PRO A 152 17.76 10.37 -20.08
N SER A 153 18.02 9.09 -20.36
CA SER A 153 19.34 8.70 -20.90
C SER A 153 19.56 9.41 -22.23
N GLY A 154 20.65 10.20 -22.33
CA GLY A 154 20.98 11.00 -23.51
C GLY A 154 20.44 12.44 -23.51
N ALA A 155 19.79 12.91 -22.44
CA ALA A 155 19.58 14.33 -22.23
C ALA A 155 20.94 14.97 -21.94
N GLY A 156 21.46 15.76 -22.90
CA GLY A 156 22.63 16.61 -22.68
C GLY A 156 22.38 17.59 -21.53
N GLU A 157 23.46 18.12 -20.94
CA GLU A 157 23.34 19.17 -19.93
C GLU A 157 22.47 20.31 -20.48
N ALA A 158 21.43 20.68 -19.71
CA ALA A 158 20.62 21.84 -20.06
C ALA A 158 21.53 23.08 -19.94
N THR A 159 21.97 23.60 -21.08
CA THR A 159 22.63 24.89 -21.14
C THR A 159 21.60 25.97 -20.82
N HIS A 160 21.69 26.52 -19.62
CA HIS A 160 21.00 27.75 -19.22
C HIS A 160 21.78 28.97 -19.67
#